data_7de2ce334296c92b5ccfac595c69d09a
#
_entry.id   7de2ce334296c92b5ccfac595c69d09a
#
_cell.length_a   1.000
_cell.length_b   1.000
_cell.length_c   1.000
_cell.angle_alpha   90.00
_cell.angle_beta   90.00
_cell.angle_gamma   90.00
#
_symmetry.space_group_name_H-M   'P 1'
#
loop_
_entity.id
_entity.type
_entity.pdbx_description
1 polymer ?
#
loop_
_entity_poly.entity_id
_entity_poly.type
_entity_poly.pdbx_seq_one_letter_code
_entity_poly.pdbx_strand_id
1 'polypeptide(L)'
;RANMMGLIIAVAASFVGFIFVAAGDVMISKANAPQEFYLEDPFGQEELKREIKKETLWISLAGPMTNIVLVIFSFLLLLLGPSGGLAAQAANFALIINLTLAAFNLLPFGPLDGKKIFDSNRMVWMLVGLPTILLALPVYLGMI
;
A
#
# COMPACT_ATOMS: atom_id res chain seq x y z
N ARG A 1 14.58 -4.39 12.92
CA ARG A 1 15.86 -4.87 12.35
C ARG A 1 15.72 -4.81 10.83
N ALA A 2 16.52 -3.96 10.18
CA ALA A 2 16.56 -3.90 8.73
C ALA A 2 17.02 -5.28 8.20
N ASN A 3 16.25 -5.85 7.29
CA ASN A 3 16.57 -7.13 6.69
C ASN A 3 17.69 -6.92 5.66
N MET A 4 18.95 -7.19 6.05
CA MET A 4 20.13 -7.02 5.21
C MET A 4 19.99 -7.74 3.86
N MET A 5 19.35 -8.90 3.85
CA MET A 5 19.08 -9.68 2.64
C MET A 5 18.15 -8.92 1.68
N GLY A 6 17.09 -8.30 2.19
CA GLY A 6 16.17 -7.47 1.39
C GLY A 6 16.86 -6.25 0.80
N LEU A 7 17.77 -5.62 1.55
CA LEU A 7 18.55 -4.47 1.07
C LEU A 7 19.51 -4.88 -0.07
N ILE A 8 20.20 -6.00 0.07
CA ILE A 8 21.10 -6.52 -0.96
C ILE A 8 20.34 -6.87 -2.24
N ILE A 9 19.16 -7.51 -2.11
CA ILE A 9 18.31 -7.85 -3.25
C ILE A 9 17.77 -6.58 -3.93
N ALA A 10 17.37 -5.56 -3.16
CA ALA A 10 16.91 -4.28 -3.70
C ALA A 10 18.00 -3.55 -4.46
N VAL A 11 19.23 -3.52 -3.93
CA VAL A 11 20.40 -2.92 -4.61
C VAL A 11 20.75 -3.72 -5.87
N ALA A 12 20.77 -5.05 -5.82
CA ALA A 12 21.05 -5.88 -6.98
C ALA A 12 19.97 -5.73 -8.08
N ALA A 13 18.69 -5.67 -7.72
CA ALA A 13 17.57 -5.46 -8.65
C ALA A 13 17.59 -4.05 -9.27
N SER A 14 18.09 -3.04 -8.54
CA SER A 14 18.26 -1.68 -9.05
C SER A 14 19.24 -1.62 -10.22
N PHE A 15 20.29 -2.43 -10.22
CA PHE A 15 21.24 -2.53 -11.33
C PHE A 15 20.63 -3.15 -12.60
N VAL A 16 19.55 -3.89 -12.50
CA VAL A 16 18.82 -4.49 -13.63
C VAL A 16 17.70 -3.58 -14.15
N GLY A 17 17.56 -2.38 -13.59
CA GLY A 17 16.53 -1.41 -13.99
C GLY A 17 15.13 -1.70 -13.42
N PHE A 18 15.03 -2.63 -12.47
CA PHE A 18 13.80 -2.88 -11.74
C PHE A 18 13.76 -2.05 -10.46
N ILE A 19 12.69 -1.26 -10.28
CA ILE A 19 12.39 -0.61 -9.00
C ILE A 19 11.80 -1.67 -8.08
N PHE A 20 12.62 -2.23 -7.21
CA PHE A 20 12.16 -3.15 -6.18
C PHE A 20 11.74 -2.34 -4.94
N VAL A 21 10.45 -2.23 -4.71
CA VAL A 21 9.93 -1.71 -3.44
C VAL A 21 10.04 -2.82 -2.42
N ALA A 22 11.04 -2.75 -1.56
CA ALA A 22 11.13 -3.64 -0.41
C ALA A 22 9.94 -3.36 0.51
N ALA A 23 8.93 -4.22 0.46
CA ALA A 23 7.82 -4.20 1.39
C ALA A 23 8.36 -4.50 2.79
N GLY A 24 8.46 -3.47 3.62
CA GLY A 24 8.74 -3.64 5.04
C GLY A 24 7.56 -4.35 5.69
N ASP A 25 7.76 -5.55 6.20
CA ASP A 25 6.75 -6.24 6.98
C ASP A 25 6.69 -5.62 8.38
N VAL A 26 5.65 -4.82 8.62
CA VAL A 26 5.38 -4.27 9.96
C VAL A 26 4.67 -5.38 10.74
N MET A 27 5.43 -6.14 11.51
CA MET A 27 4.85 -7.02 12.52
C MET A 27 4.36 -6.19 13.70
N ILE A 28 3.04 -6.04 13.79
CA ILE A 28 2.40 -5.43 14.96
C ILE A 28 2.32 -6.51 16.03
N SER A 29 3.31 -6.51 16.92
CA SER A 29 3.23 -7.28 18.16
C SER A 29 2.55 -6.41 19.21
N LYS A 30 1.32 -6.73 19.57
CA LYS A 30 0.71 -6.17 20.79
C LYS A 30 1.49 -6.74 21.97
N ALA A 31 2.52 -6.01 22.42
CA ALA A 31 3.15 -6.27 23.71
C ALA A 31 2.13 -5.92 24.80
N ASN A 32 1.82 -6.91 25.66
CA ASN A 32 1.14 -6.76 26.94
C ASN A 32 -0.41 -6.71 27.00
N ALA A 33 -1.14 -7.42 26.13
CA ALA A 33 -2.41 -7.97 26.61
C ALA A 33 -2.09 -9.30 27.29
N PRO A 34 -2.58 -9.59 28.51
CA PRO A 34 -2.44 -10.91 29.12
C PRO A 34 -3.19 -11.90 28.22
N GLN A 35 -2.45 -12.60 27.37
CA GLN A 35 -3.01 -13.58 26.44
C GLN A 35 -3.77 -14.69 27.19
N GLU A 36 -3.38 -14.96 28.41
CA GLU A 36 -4.02 -15.96 29.28
C GLU A 36 -5.48 -15.62 29.62
N PHE A 37 -5.84 -14.33 29.77
CA PHE A 37 -7.20 -13.94 30.11
C PHE A 37 -8.22 -14.18 28.96
N TYR A 38 -7.77 -14.11 27.70
CA TYR A 38 -8.63 -14.28 26.53
C TYR A 38 -8.69 -15.74 26.03
N LEU A 39 -7.82 -16.61 26.53
CA LEU A 39 -7.76 -18.02 26.09
C LEU A 39 -8.92 -18.86 26.64
N GLU A 40 -9.54 -18.45 27.75
CA GLU A 40 -10.62 -19.19 28.43
C GLU A 40 -12.04 -18.75 27.99
N ASP A 41 -12.19 -17.57 27.34
CA ASP A 41 -13.48 -17.06 26.90
C ASP A 41 -13.59 -17.03 25.36
N PRO A 42 -14.43 -17.89 24.75
CA PRO A 42 -14.67 -17.91 23.30
C PRO A 42 -15.15 -16.58 22.73
N PHE A 43 -15.94 -15.82 23.50
CA PHE A 43 -16.44 -14.50 23.07
C PHE A 43 -15.33 -13.45 23.06
N GLY A 44 -14.45 -13.45 24.06
CA GLY A 44 -13.30 -12.56 24.12
C GLY A 44 -12.31 -12.79 22.97
N GLN A 45 -12.16 -14.03 22.52
CA GLN A 45 -11.32 -14.36 21.35
C GLN A 45 -11.88 -13.77 20.04
N GLU A 46 -13.19 -13.78 19.85
CA GLU A 46 -13.80 -13.19 18.65
C GLU A 46 -13.69 -11.66 18.63
N GLU A 47 -13.90 -11.01 19.78
CA GLU A 47 -13.70 -9.56 19.90
C GLU A 47 -12.26 -9.16 19.60
N LEU A 48 -11.30 -9.85 20.19
CA LEU A 48 -9.89 -9.61 19.94
C LEU A 48 -9.52 -9.78 18.45
N LYS A 49 -10.03 -10.81 17.79
CA LYS A 49 -9.83 -11.03 16.35
C LYS A 49 -10.42 -9.90 15.52
N ARG A 50 -11.59 -9.37 15.89
CA ARG A 50 -12.23 -8.24 15.20
C ARG A 50 -11.44 -6.95 15.38
N GLU A 51 -10.92 -6.69 16.57
CA GLU A 51 -10.06 -5.53 16.84
C GLU A 51 -8.76 -5.60 16.04
N ILE A 52 -8.07 -6.74 16.08
CA ILE A 52 -6.85 -6.95 15.30
C ILE A 52 -7.11 -6.75 13.80
N LYS A 53 -8.22 -7.27 13.27
CA LYS A 53 -8.59 -7.05 11.87
C LYS A 53 -8.82 -5.58 11.54
N LYS A 54 -9.49 -4.82 12.43
CA LYS A 54 -9.70 -3.38 12.23
C LYS A 54 -8.37 -2.61 12.25
N GLU A 55 -7.53 -2.87 13.23
CA GLU A 55 -6.23 -2.22 13.34
C GLU A 55 -5.35 -2.54 12.11
N THR A 56 -5.28 -3.81 11.72
CA THR A 56 -4.55 -4.24 10.53
C THR A 56 -5.06 -3.55 9.27
N LEU A 57 -6.38 -3.42 9.12
CA LEU A 57 -7.01 -2.74 7.99
C LEU A 57 -6.55 -1.27 7.89
N TRP A 58 -6.64 -0.52 9.00
CA TRP A 58 -6.28 0.90 9.00
C TRP A 58 -4.79 1.13 8.75
N ILE A 59 -3.94 0.31 9.36
CA ILE A 59 -2.49 0.41 9.17
C ILE A 59 -2.12 0.07 7.73
N SER A 60 -2.68 -1.01 7.18
CA SER A 60 -2.40 -1.42 5.80
C SER A 60 -2.97 -0.47 4.75
N LEU A 61 -4.06 0.25 5.06
CA LEU A 61 -4.61 1.28 4.18
C LEU A 61 -3.76 2.56 4.14
N ALA A 62 -3.05 2.89 5.22
CA ALA A 62 -2.35 4.16 5.34
C ALA A 62 -1.36 4.42 4.19
N GLY A 63 -0.56 3.40 3.82
CA GLY A 63 0.40 3.50 2.72
C GLY A 63 -0.25 3.78 1.36
N PRO A 64 -1.12 2.87 0.87
CA PRO A 64 -1.83 3.07 -0.39
C PRO A 64 -2.66 4.36 -0.43
N MET A 65 -3.33 4.72 0.66
CA MET A 65 -4.12 5.97 0.73
C MET A 65 -3.25 7.21 0.61
N THR A 66 -2.06 7.23 1.20
CA THR A 66 -1.12 8.34 1.05
C THR A 66 -0.73 8.51 -0.42
N ASN A 67 -0.40 7.42 -1.10
CA ASN A 67 -0.08 7.46 -2.52
C ASN A 67 -1.27 7.94 -3.37
N ILE A 68 -2.50 7.50 -3.07
CA ILE A 68 -3.71 7.97 -3.75
C ILE A 68 -3.92 9.48 -3.55
N VAL A 69 -3.72 9.99 -2.34
CA VAL A 69 -3.79 11.44 -2.06
C VAL A 69 -2.76 12.20 -2.90
N LEU A 70 -1.53 11.68 -3.01
CA LEU A 70 -0.49 12.29 -3.85
C LEU A 70 -0.83 12.22 -5.35
N VAL A 71 -1.49 11.16 -5.82
CA VAL A 71 -2.02 11.08 -7.20
C VAL A 71 -3.03 12.18 -7.45
N ILE A 72 -4.02 12.34 -6.55
CA ILE A 72 -5.05 13.37 -6.66
C ILE A 72 -4.42 14.78 -6.65
N PHE A 73 -3.49 15.01 -5.73
CA PHE A 73 -2.80 16.30 -5.66
C PHE A 73 -1.99 16.59 -6.93
N SER A 74 -1.25 15.64 -7.44
CA SER A 74 -0.48 15.76 -8.68
C SER A 74 -1.39 15.99 -9.88
N PHE A 75 -2.53 15.31 -9.95
CA PHE A 75 -3.53 15.51 -10.99
C PHE A 75 -4.12 16.92 -10.96
N LEU A 76 -4.45 17.42 -9.77
CA LEU A 76 -4.94 18.80 -9.61
C LEU A 76 -3.90 19.83 -10.03
N LEU A 77 -2.63 19.61 -9.72
CA LEU A 77 -1.53 20.47 -10.18
C LEU A 77 -1.40 20.48 -11.70
N LEU A 78 -1.62 19.35 -12.37
CA LEU A 78 -1.60 19.27 -13.83
C LEU A 78 -2.82 19.95 -14.45
N LEU A 79 -3.98 19.90 -13.78
CA LEU A 79 -5.22 20.49 -14.28
C LEU A 79 -5.28 22.01 -14.09
N LEU A 80 -4.83 22.50 -12.94
CA LEU A 80 -4.98 23.91 -12.52
C LEU A 80 -3.67 24.71 -12.63
N GLY A 81 -2.54 24.02 -12.76
CA GLY A 81 -1.22 24.61 -12.82
C GLY A 81 -0.79 25.04 -14.23
N PRO A 82 0.41 25.60 -14.37
CA PRO A 82 0.96 25.99 -15.67
C PRO A 82 1.07 24.75 -16.59
N SER A 83 0.61 24.89 -17.81
CA SER A 83 0.63 23.82 -18.82
C SER A 83 2.02 23.65 -19.45
N GLY A 84 3.06 23.45 -18.64
CA GLY A 84 4.43 23.22 -19.12
C GLY A 84 5.50 23.53 -18.09
N GLY A 85 6.76 23.28 -18.48
CA GLY A 85 7.90 23.54 -17.62
C GLY A 85 8.18 22.42 -16.61
N LEU A 86 9.14 22.67 -15.73
CA LEU A 86 9.61 21.69 -14.75
C LEU A 86 8.54 21.25 -13.76
N ALA A 87 7.65 22.17 -13.37
CA ALA A 87 6.57 21.89 -12.42
C ALA A 87 5.57 20.87 -12.99
N ALA A 88 5.16 21.02 -14.24
CA ALA A 88 4.26 20.08 -14.90
C ALA A 88 4.92 18.71 -15.10
N GLN A 89 6.19 18.67 -15.45
CA GLN A 89 6.95 17.42 -15.58
C GLN A 89 7.06 16.70 -14.23
N ALA A 90 7.37 17.44 -13.15
CA ALA A 90 7.45 16.88 -11.80
C ALA A 90 6.10 16.34 -11.33
N ALA A 91 5.01 17.07 -11.58
CA ALA A 91 3.65 16.63 -11.23
C ALA A 91 3.24 15.38 -12.00
N ASN A 92 3.54 15.29 -13.30
CA ASN A 92 3.26 14.10 -14.11
C ASN A 92 4.05 12.89 -13.61
N PHE A 93 5.34 13.07 -13.32
CA PHE A 93 6.16 12.01 -12.77
C PHE A 93 5.66 11.55 -11.40
N ALA A 94 5.30 12.50 -10.51
CA ALA A 94 4.73 12.18 -9.20
C ALA A 94 3.39 11.43 -9.31
N LEU A 95 2.53 11.79 -10.26
CA LEU A 95 1.28 11.10 -10.53
C LEU A 95 1.53 9.64 -10.92
N ILE A 96 2.38 9.41 -11.93
CA ILE A 96 2.68 8.08 -12.45
C ILE A 96 3.29 7.19 -11.38
N ILE A 97 4.30 7.68 -10.64
CA ILE A 97 5.00 6.87 -9.64
C ILE A 97 4.08 6.52 -8.46
N ASN A 98 3.30 7.48 -7.95
CA ASN A 98 2.41 7.22 -6.82
C ASN A 98 1.24 6.33 -7.22
N LEU A 99 0.70 6.46 -8.43
CA LEU A 99 -0.34 5.58 -8.95
C LEU A 99 0.17 4.15 -9.08
N THR A 100 1.37 3.98 -9.61
CA THR A 100 2.05 2.68 -9.74
C THR A 100 2.28 2.04 -8.38
N LEU A 101 2.81 2.81 -7.40
CA LEU A 101 3.05 2.33 -6.03
C LEU A 101 1.75 1.96 -5.31
N ALA A 102 0.70 2.78 -5.44
CA ALA A 102 -0.59 2.48 -4.85
C ALA A 102 -1.18 1.18 -5.42
N ALA A 103 -1.19 1.05 -6.74
CA ALA A 103 -1.72 -0.14 -7.41
C ALA A 103 -0.94 -1.40 -7.04
N PHE A 104 0.40 -1.33 -7.02
CA PHE A 104 1.24 -2.45 -6.63
C PHE A 104 0.99 -2.89 -5.19
N ASN A 105 0.94 -1.93 -4.24
CA ASN A 105 0.68 -2.23 -2.84
C ASN A 105 -0.72 -2.76 -2.57
N LEU A 106 -1.70 -2.47 -3.44
CA LEU A 106 -3.08 -2.94 -3.33
C LEU A 106 -3.30 -4.32 -3.98
N LEU A 107 -2.29 -4.94 -4.59
CA LEU A 107 -2.42 -6.29 -5.12
C LEU A 107 -2.72 -7.30 -4.00
N PRO A 108 -3.70 -8.22 -4.19
CA PRO A 108 -4.17 -9.11 -3.11
C PRO A 108 -3.32 -10.38 -2.96
N PHE A 109 -1.99 -10.26 -3.08
CA PHE A 109 -1.07 -11.40 -2.94
C PHE A 109 0.24 -11.03 -2.25
N GLY A 110 0.96 -12.06 -1.77
CA GLY A 110 2.26 -11.89 -1.11
C GLY A 110 2.19 -11.14 0.22
N PRO A 111 3.27 -10.46 0.63
CA PRO A 111 3.34 -9.68 1.87
C PRO A 111 2.81 -8.24 1.70
N LEU A 112 2.08 -7.96 0.61
CA LEU A 112 1.59 -6.62 0.28
C LEU A 112 0.41 -6.21 1.16
N ASP A 113 0.22 -4.91 1.31
CA ASP A 113 -0.87 -4.36 2.11
C ASP A 113 -2.25 -4.72 1.52
N GLY A 114 -2.36 -4.83 0.21
CA GLY A 114 -3.57 -5.26 -0.49
C GLY A 114 -4.11 -6.61 -0.02
N LYS A 115 -3.21 -7.57 0.27
CA LYS A 115 -3.63 -8.85 0.85
C LYS A 115 -4.16 -8.69 2.26
N LYS A 116 -3.50 -7.90 3.11
CA LYS A 116 -3.93 -7.64 4.48
C LYS A 116 -5.31 -6.95 4.51
N ILE A 117 -5.51 -5.98 3.60
CA ILE A 117 -6.80 -5.29 3.42
C ILE A 117 -7.87 -6.27 2.94
N PHE A 118 -7.57 -7.10 1.94
CA PHE A 118 -8.49 -8.10 1.40
C PHE A 118 -8.92 -9.13 2.44
N ASP A 119 -7.97 -9.64 3.24
CA ASP A 119 -8.25 -10.61 4.30
C ASP A 119 -9.02 -9.98 5.48
N SER A 120 -8.80 -8.68 5.73
CA SER A 120 -9.52 -7.94 6.79
C SER A 120 -10.91 -7.52 6.35
N ASN A 121 -11.06 -6.92 5.16
CA ASN A 121 -12.33 -6.47 4.62
C ASN A 121 -12.31 -6.41 3.08
N ARG A 122 -12.95 -7.40 2.45
CA ARG A 122 -13.03 -7.51 0.98
C ARG A 122 -13.76 -6.33 0.31
N MET A 123 -14.79 -5.77 0.98
CA MET A 123 -15.51 -4.62 0.40
C MET A 123 -14.62 -3.38 0.32
N VAL A 124 -13.87 -3.09 1.38
CA VAL A 124 -12.93 -1.98 1.40
C VAL A 124 -11.87 -2.18 0.32
N TRP A 125 -11.34 -3.40 0.19
CA TRP A 125 -10.38 -3.71 -0.85
C TRP A 125 -10.96 -3.51 -2.25
N MET A 126 -12.18 -3.96 -2.53
CA MET A 126 -12.83 -3.77 -3.83
C MET A 126 -13.06 -2.29 -4.14
N LEU A 127 -13.43 -1.48 -3.14
CA LEU A 127 -13.67 -0.05 -3.33
C LEU A 127 -12.41 0.76 -3.59
N VAL A 128 -11.30 0.38 -2.99
CA VAL A 128 -10.02 1.12 -3.10
C VAL A 128 -9.07 0.45 -4.08
N GLY A 129 -8.88 -0.86 -3.96
CA GLY A 129 -7.89 -1.60 -4.74
C GLY A 129 -8.25 -1.73 -6.20
N LEU A 130 -9.49 -2.13 -6.50
CA LEU A 130 -9.90 -2.40 -7.86
C LEU A 130 -9.89 -1.14 -8.75
N PRO A 131 -10.45 0.01 -8.34
CA PRO A 131 -10.35 1.23 -9.12
C PRO A 131 -8.90 1.71 -9.32
N THR A 132 -8.08 1.65 -8.26
CA THR A 132 -6.68 2.07 -8.33
C THR A 132 -5.86 1.21 -9.30
N ILE A 133 -6.05 -0.11 -9.26
CA ILE A 133 -5.39 -1.05 -10.17
C ILE A 133 -5.83 -0.80 -11.62
N LEU A 134 -7.13 -0.60 -11.85
CA LEU A 134 -7.66 -0.31 -13.18
C LEU A 134 -7.12 1.01 -13.74
N LEU A 135 -7.01 2.05 -12.91
CA LEU A 135 -6.43 3.33 -13.33
C LEU A 135 -4.93 3.23 -13.63
N ALA A 136 -4.22 2.31 -13.01
CA ALA A 136 -2.80 2.10 -13.26
C ALA A 136 -2.52 1.21 -14.47
N LEU A 137 -3.50 0.47 -15.00
CA LEU A 137 -3.32 -0.41 -16.15
C LEU A 137 -2.72 0.27 -17.40
N PRO A 138 -3.15 1.47 -17.82
CA PRO A 138 -2.56 2.16 -18.96
C PRO A 138 -1.07 2.44 -18.79
N VAL A 139 -0.65 2.76 -17.55
CA VAL A 139 0.77 2.97 -17.21
C VAL A 139 1.56 1.67 -17.36
N TYR A 140 1.03 0.56 -16.85
CA TYR A 140 1.68 -0.75 -16.96
C TYR A 140 1.74 -1.28 -18.39
N LEU A 141 0.76 -0.92 -19.23
CA LEU A 141 0.73 -1.30 -20.64
C LEU A 141 1.57 -0.37 -21.53
N GLY A 142 2.22 0.64 -20.97
CA GLY A 142 3.05 1.59 -21.73
C GLY A 142 2.21 2.47 -22.69
N MET A 143 0.95 2.72 -22.34
CA MET A 143 0.03 3.57 -23.13
C MET A 143 0.13 5.05 -22.76
N ILE A 144 0.78 5.35 -21.61
CA ILE A 144 1.02 6.71 -21.10
C ILE A 144 2.45 6.79 -20.60
#